data_bd5b88442cdf8fd79af36af694143a74
#
_entry.id   bd5b88442cdf8fd79af36af694143a74
#
_cell.length_a   1.000
_cell.length_b   1.000
_cell.length_c   1.000
_cell.angle_alpha   90.00
_cell.angle_beta   90.00
_cell.angle_gamma   90.00
#
_symmetry.space_group_name_H-M   'P 1'
#
loop_
_entity.id
_entity.type
_entity.pdbx_description
1 polymer ?
#
loop_
_entity_poly.entity_id
_entity_poly.type
_entity_poly.pdbx_seq_one_letter_code
_entity_poly.pdbx_strand_id
1 'polypeptide(L)' 'MDSEKIAQTLVELRGARPRAEVATALGVSVSALAMYETGDRIPRDETKRKIAQYYEKTVEEIFYA' A
#
# COMPACT_ATOMS: atom_id res chain seq x y z
N MET A 1 9.00 10.08 6.82
CA MET A 1 8.01 9.38 5.96
C MET A 1 6.64 9.95 6.23
N ASP A 2 5.94 10.36 5.20
CA ASP A 2 4.64 11.02 5.34
C ASP A 2 3.51 10.00 5.14
N SER A 3 2.88 9.58 6.23
CA SER A 3 1.86 8.55 6.21
C SER A 3 0.60 8.97 5.44
N GLU A 4 0.27 10.25 5.44
CA GLU A 4 -0.87 10.78 4.68
C GLU A 4 -0.62 10.71 3.18
N LYS A 5 0.56 11.11 2.76
CA LYS A 5 0.95 11.06 1.35
C LYS A 5 1.04 9.62 0.84
N ILE A 6 1.59 8.73 1.65
CA ILE A 6 1.64 7.31 1.34
C ILE A 6 0.24 6.75 1.17
N ALA A 7 -0.65 7.06 2.12
CA ALA A 7 -2.03 6.59 2.08
C ALA A 7 -2.72 7.03 0.80
N GLN A 8 -2.59 8.30 0.44
CA GLN A 8 -3.18 8.84 -0.77
C GLN A 8 -2.64 8.13 -2.02
N THR A 9 -1.33 7.93 -2.06
CA THR A 9 -0.70 7.23 -3.18
C THR A 9 -1.23 5.81 -3.32
N LEU A 10 -1.38 5.10 -2.20
CA LEU A 10 -1.89 3.73 -2.22
C LEU A 10 -3.33 3.64 -2.71
N VAL A 11 -4.17 4.59 -2.30
CA VAL A 11 -5.55 4.66 -2.77
C VAL A 11 -5.58 4.87 -4.29
N GLU A 12 -4.76 5.79 -4.78
CA GLU A 12 -4.69 6.09 -6.21
C GLU A 12 -4.19 4.89 -7.00
N LEU A 13 -3.16 4.20 -6.50
CA LEU A 13 -2.63 3.02 -7.19
C LEU A 13 -3.64 1.87 -7.25
N ARG A 14 -4.39 1.68 -6.16
CA ARG A 14 -5.41 0.63 -6.15
C ARG A 14 -6.53 0.94 -7.14
N GLY A 15 -6.91 2.19 -7.27
CA GLY A 15 -7.96 2.59 -8.19
C GLY A 15 -9.26 1.85 -7.93
N ALA A 16 -9.83 1.25 -8.97
CA ALA A 16 -11.12 0.56 -8.88
C ALA A 16 -11.01 -0.89 -8.38
N ARG A 17 -9.79 -1.39 -8.13
CA ARG A 17 -9.62 -2.77 -7.64
C ARG A 17 -10.20 -2.92 -6.24
N PRO A 18 -10.96 -3.99 -5.96
CA PRO A 18 -11.46 -4.22 -4.59
C PRO A 18 -10.31 -4.43 -3.62
N ARG A 19 -10.44 -3.89 -2.40
CA ARG A 19 -9.43 -4.08 -1.36
C ARG A 19 -9.14 -5.55 -1.09
N ALA A 20 -10.19 -6.39 -1.09
CA ALA A 20 -10.03 -7.82 -0.82
C ALA A 20 -9.10 -8.47 -1.84
N GLU A 21 -9.22 -8.11 -3.11
CA GLU A 21 -8.35 -8.64 -4.15
C GLU A 21 -6.88 -8.25 -3.92
N VAL A 22 -6.65 -6.97 -3.65
CA VAL A 22 -5.30 -6.47 -3.44
C VAL A 22 -4.70 -7.04 -2.16
N ALA A 23 -5.48 -7.09 -1.09
CA ALA A 23 -5.01 -7.65 0.19
C ALA A 23 -4.58 -9.11 0.03
N THR A 24 -5.38 -9.91 -0.70
CA THR A 24 -5.03 -11.30 -0.98
C THR A 24 -3.71 -11.39 -1.75
N ALA A 25 -3.55 -10.57 -2.77
CA ALA A 25 -2.33 -10.57 -3.59
C ALA A 25 -1.10 -10.20 -2.76
N LEU A 26 -1.27 -9.29 -1.80
CA LEU A 26 -0.17 -8.84 -0.94
C LEU A 26 0.08 -9.77 0.26
N GLY A 27 -0.82 -10.70 0.52
CA GLY A 27 -0.70 -11.57 1.68
C GLY A 27 -0.98 -10.87 3.00
N VAL A 28 -1.80 -9.82 2.99
CA VAL A 28 -2.18 -9.09 4.21
C VAL A 28 -3.70 -9.14 4.38
N SER A 29 -4.17 -8.79 5.57
CA SER A 29 -5.62 -8.70 5.81
C SER A 29 -6.19 -7.45 5.16
N VAL A 30 -7.50 -7.48 4.89
CA VAL A 30 -8.21 -6.30 4.38
C VAL A 30 -8.10 -5.15 5.39
N SER A 31 -8.16 -5.46 6.69
CA SER A 31 -8.01 -4.46 7.74
C SER A 31 -6.64 -3.79 7.71
N ALA A 32 -5.58 -4.58 7.51
CA ALA A 32 -4.23 -4.02 7.42
C ALA A 32 -4.11 -3.11 6.20
N LEU A 33 -4.62 -3.55 5.06
CA LEU A 33 -4.58 -2.73 3.85
C LEU A 33 -5.35 -1.43 4.06
N ALA A 34 -6.52 -1.50 4.69
CA ALA A 34 -7.31 -0.31 4.99
C ALA A 34 -6.52 0.68 5.85
N MET A 35 -5.79 0.18 6.85
CA MET A 35 -4.97 1.04 7.71
C MET A 35 -3.82 1.69 6.95
N TYR A 36 -3.22 1.00 5.99
CA TYR A 36 -2.21 1.61 5.12
C TYR A 36 -2.83 2.72 4.27
N GLU A 37 -4.04 2.50 3.78
CA GLU A 37 -4.72 3.47 2.90
C GLU A 37 -5.34 4.65 3.63
N THR A 38 -5.42 4.59 4.96
CA THR A 38 -5.89 5.71 5.78
C THR A 38 -4.76 6.45 6.47
N GLY A 39 -3.55 5.91 6.41
CA GLY A 39 -2.40 6.50 7.10
C GLY A 39 -2.27 6.10 8.55
N ASP A 40 -3.14 5.23 9.05
CA ASP A 40 -3.09 4.78 10.45
C ASP A 40 -1.90 3.87 10.72
N ARG A 41 -1.33 3.28 9.67
CA ARG A 41 -0.25 2.32 9.81
C ARG A 41 0.69 2.38 8.61
N ILE A 42 2.00 2.27 8.87
CA ILE A 42 3.00 2.16 7.82
C ILE A 42 3.37 0.68 7.66
N PRO A 43 3.37 0.14 6.44
CA PRO A 43 3.77 -1.26 6.25
C PRO A 43 5.22 -1.50 6.63
N ARG A 44 5.53 -2.72 7.04
CA ARG A 44 6.92 -3.15 7.27
C ARG A 44 7.67 -3.20 5.94
N ASP A 45 8.99 -3.22 6.01
CA ASP A 45 9.84 -3.20 4.81
C ASP A 45 9.50 -4.32 3.83
N GLU A 46 9.25 -5.52 4.35
CA GLU A 46 8.87 -6.66 3.49
C GLU A 46 7.57 -6.38 2.74
N THR A 47 6.57 -5.85 3.44
CA THR A 47 5.27 -5.52 2.85
C THR A 47 5.41 -4.38 1.85
N LYS A 48 6.26 -3.38 2.14
CA LYS A 48 6.54 -2.29 1.20
C LYS A 48 7.05 -2.84 -0.12
N ARG A 49 7.95 -3.82 -0.08
CA ARG A 49 8.49 -4.42 -1.29
C ARG A 49 7.41 -5.16 -2.08
N LYS A 50 6.53 -5.87 -1.39
CA LYS A 50 5.41 -6.57 -2.04
C LYS A 50 4.45 -5.59 -2.71
N ILE A 51 4.14 -4.49 -2.02
CA ILE A 51 3.27 -3.44 -2.56
C ILE A 51 3.89 -2.84 -3.81
N ALA A 52 5.16 -2.47 -3.75
CA ALA A 52 5.86 -1.87 -4.89
C ALA A 52 5.86 -2.84 -6.07
N GLN A 53 6.18 -4.10 -5.83
CA GLN A 53 6.19 -5.11 -6.88
C GLN A 53 4.82 -5.30 -7.51
N TYR A 54 3.77 -5.34 -6.67
CA TYR A 54 2.40 -5.53 -7.16
C TYR A 54 1.97 -4.39 -8.08
N TYR A 55 2.31 -3.15 -7.74
CA TYR A 55 1.94 -1.98 -8.52
C TYR A 55 2.98 -1.61 -9.57
N GLU A 56 4.04 -2.40 -9.72
CA GLU A 56 5.12 -2.17 -10.70
C GLU A 56 5.77 -0.81 -10.51
N LYS A 57 6.04 -0.48 -9.24
CA LYS A 57 6.72 0.75 -8.84
C LYS A 57 7.91 0.39 -7.97
N THR A 58 8.75 1.40 -7.66
CA THR A 58 9.81 1.19 -6.69
C THR A 58 9.31 1.57 -5.31
N VAL A 59 9.98 1.04 -4.27
CA VAL A 59 9.67 1.41 -2.89
C VAL A 59 9.84 2.92 -2.71
N GLU A 60 10.87 3.50 -3.32
CA GLU A 60 11.13 4.93 -3.21
C GLU A 60 9.98 5.77 -3.78
N GLU A 61 9.44 5.34 -4.93
CA GLU A 61 8.35 6.09 -5.57
C GLU A 61 7.09 6.14 -4.70
N ILE A 62 6.82 5.09 -3.95
CA ILE A 62 5.60 5.01 -3.14
C ILE A 62 5.81 5.58 -1.74
N PHE A 63 6.91 5.18 -1.09
CA PHE A 63 7.07 5.42 0.35
C PHE A 63 8.03 6.55 0.70
N TYR A 64 8.89 6.95 -0.23
CA TYR A 64 9.95 7.93 0.05
C TYR A 64 9.97 9.10 -0.95
N ALA A 65 8.92 9.24 -1.72
CA ALA A 65 8.81 10.35 -2.68
C ALA A 65 8.45 11.66 -1.98
#